data_bfb413c2afda2d384c09fcf1d3eee133
#
_entry.id   bfb413c2afda2d384c09fcf1d3eee133
#
_cell.length_a   1.000
_cell.length_b   1.000
_cell.length_c   1.000
_cell.angle_alpha   90.00
_cell.angle_beta   90.00
_cell.angle_gamma   90.00
#
_symmetry.space_group_name_H-M   'P 1'
#
loop_
_entity.id
_entity.type
_entity.pdbx_description
1 polymer ?
#
loop_
_entity_poly.entity_id
_entity_poly.type
_entity_poly.pdbx_seq_one_letter_code
_entity_poly.pdbx_strand_id
1 'polypeptide(L)'
;FYFKINNVPIFMKGANFIPIDLFESRVADQDREYIIQTAIESNYNMIRVWGGGIYQPTSFYERCDELGLMIWQEFMFACAMYPSDDKYLGDVASEVQDQALRLGSHPSIVVFGGNNENEVAFGWYPETQMNKTFYQADYAKLYANTVFATLRKVLGTSFYEKRNSWVDSSPSNGLASVDPYVKLWTQASTSAAGDMHFYNYNMDCENTDQYPNSRFVSEFGFQS
;
A
#
# COMPACT_ATOMS: atom_id res chain seq x y z
N PHE A 1 -2.77 -12.29 -7.95
CA PHE A 1 -2.34 -11.66 -6.70
C PHE A 1 -3.03 -12.37 -5.53
N TYR A 2 -2.29 -12.88 -4.58
CA TYR A 2 -2.77 -13.49 -3.33
C TYR A 2 -1.59 -13.70 -2.37
N PHE A 3 -1.89 -13.85 -1.08
CA PHE A 3 -0.88 -14.07 -0.05
C PHE A 3 -0.67 -15.56 0.22
N LYS A 4 0.58 -15.93 0.49
CA LYS A 4 0.97 -17.24 1.00
C LYS A 4 1.78 -17.07 2.28
N ILE A 5 1.39 -17.79 3.32
CA ILE A 5 2.17 -17.91 4.55
C ILE A 5 2.64 -19.36 4.67
N ASN A 6 3.96 -19.55 4.73
CA ASN A 6 4.57 -20.89 4.74
C ASN A 6 4.07 -21.79 3.59
N ASN A 7 3.96 -21.22 2.38
CA ASN A 7 3.43 -21.87 1.17
C ASN A 7 1.92 -22.20 1.19
N VAL A 8 1.20 -21.86 2.24
CA VAL A 8 -0.27 -22.04 2.30
C VAL A 8 -0.93 -20.75 1.81
N PRO A 9 -1.80 -20.80 0.76
CA PRO A 9 -2.60 -19.64 0.37
C PRO A 9 -3.56 -19.24 1.49
N ILE A 10 -3.61 -17.93 1.77
CA ILE A 10 -4.48 -17.37 2.81
C ILE A 10 -5.41 -16.33 2.18
N PHE A 11 -6.68 -16.43 2.52
CA PHE A 11 -7.66 -15.40 2.19
C PHE A 11 -7.52 -14.24 3.19
N MET A 12 -7.19 -13.04 2.68
CA MET A 12 -7.05 -11.86 3.50
C MET A 12 -8.40 -11.24 3.82
N LYS A 13 -8.64 -11.02 5.09
CA LYS A 13 -9.82 -10.35 5.65
C LYS A 13 -9.33 -9.18 6.47
N GLY A 14 -9.77 -7.97 6.16
CA GLY A 14 -9.28 -6.82 6.88
C GLY A 14 -9.90 -5.52 6.43
N ALA A 15 -9.26 -4.45 6.83
CA ALA A 15 -9.68 -3.09 6.52
C ALA A 15 -8.48 -2.17 6.26
N ASN A 16 -8.76 -1.03 5.66
CA ASN A 16 -7.80 0.07 5.57
C ASN A 16 -7.76 0.83 6.89
N PHE A 17 -6.56 1.11 7.36
CA PHE A 17 -6.31 1.93 8.52
C PHE A 17 -5.97 3.34 8.05
N ILE A 18 -6.91 4.24 8.21
CA ILE A 18 -6.76 5.67 7.99
C ILE A 18 -6.46 6.37 9.32
N PRO A 19 -5.98 7.63 9.34
CA PRO A 19 -5.81 8.38 10.58
C PRO A 19 -7.10 8.40 11.42
N ILE A 20 -6.95 8.10 12.72
CA ILE A 20 -8.09 8.04 13.68
C ILE A 20 -8.70 9.43 13.88
N ASP A 21 -7.86 10.46 13.89
CA ASP A 21 -8.27 11.85 13.98
C ASP A 21 -7.45 12.69 12.99
N LEU A 22 -7.98 13.83 12.60
CA LEU A 22 -7.27 14.81 11.75
C LEU A 22 -5.98 15.32 12.43
N PHE A 23 -6.00 15.40 13.75
CA PHE A 23 -4.87 15.84 14.56
C PHE A 23 -4.33 14.67 15.39
N GLU A 24 -3.16 14.16 15.01
CA GLU A 24 -2.52 13.02 15.68
C GLU A 24 -2.34 13.23 17.19
N SER A 25 -2.11 14.49 17.62
CA SER A 25 -1.98 14.83 19.04
C SER A 25 -3.24 14.58 19.88
N ARG A 26 -4.36 14.27 19.25
CA ARG A 26 -5.63 13.92 19.91
C ARG A 26 -5.86 12.42 20.00
N VAL A 27 -5.02 11.62 19.36
CA VAL A 27 -5.12 10.17 19.34
C VAL A 27 -4.34 9.58 20.52
N ALA A 28 -5.03 8.88 21.41
CA ALA A 28 -4.40 8.16 22.49
C ALA A 28 -4.00 6.74 22.06
N ASP A 29 -3.05 6.13 22.75
CA ASP A 29 -2.66 4.74 22.50
C ASP A 29 -3.82 3.76 22.70
N GLN A 30 -4.75 4.08 23.60
CA GLN A 30 -5.97 3.31 23.83
C GLN A 30 -6.90 3.28 22.61
N ASP A 31 -6.94 4.34 21.81
CA ASP A 31 -7.76 4.40 20.59
C ASP A 31 -7.21 3.41 19.55
N ARG A 32 -5.88 3.34 19.42
CA ARG A 32 -5.20 2.38 18.55
C ARG A 32 -5.40 0.94 19.01
N GLU A 33 -5.22 0.69 20.32
CA GLU A 33 -5.46 -0.62 20.90
C GLU A 33 -6.89 -1.09 20.70
N TYR A 34 -7.87 -0.20 20.88
CA TYR A 34 -9.28 -0.49 20.64
C TYR A 34 -9.54 -0.93 19.20
N ILE A 35 -8.94 -0.25 18.21
CA ILE A 35 -9.10 -0.61 16.80
C ILE A 35 -8.45 -1.95 16.49
N ILE A 36 -7.22 -2.20 16.99
CA ILE A 36 -6.52 -3.48 16.80
C ILE A 36 -7.35 -4.62 17.41
N GLN A 37 -7.82 -4.45 18.64
CA GLN A 37 -8.64 -5.46 19.32
C GLN A 37 -9.94 -5.71 18.56
N THR A 38 -10.61 -4.67 18.09
CA THR A 38 -11.82 -4.78 17.26
C THR A 38 -11.56 -5.55 15.97
N ALA A 39 -10.41 -5.32 15.32
CA ALA A 39 -10.03 -6.07 14.12
C ALA A 39 -9.87 -7.57 14.41
N ILE A 40 -9.20 -7.92 15.52
CA ILE A 40 -9.02 -9.31 15.95
C ILE A 40 -10.38 -9.97 16.27
N GLU A 41 -11.22 -9.30 17.05
CA GLU A 41 -12.56 -9.81 17.42
C GLU A 41 -13.48 -9.96 16.20
N SER A 42 -13.29 -9.12 15.19
CA SER A 42 -13.96 -9.23 13.90
C SER A 42 -13.35 -10.29 12.97
N ASN A 43 -12.39 -11.06 13.46
CA ASN A 43 -11.70 -12.11 12.71
C ASN A 43 -10.95 -11.58 11.48
N TYR A 44 -10.39 -10.37 11.58
CA TYR A 44 -9.45 -9.86 10.59
C TYR A 44 -8.08 -10.52 10.77
N ASN A 45 -7.37 -10.69 9.65
CA ASN A 45 -5.99 -11.19 9.66
C ASN A 45 -5.01 -10.22 9.00
N MET A 46 -5.50 -9.09 8.49
CA MET A 46 -4.67 -8.03 7.89
C MET A 46 -5.27 -6.64 8.12
N ILE A 47 -4.39 -5.67 8.31
CA ILE A 47 -4.70 -4.23 8.22
C ILE A 47 -3.78 -3.61 7.16
N ARG A 48 -4.33 -2.75 6.31
CA ARG A 48 -3.54 -1.92 5.39
C ARG A 48 -3.40 -0.52 5.98
N VAL A 49 -2.17 -0.14 6.33
CA VAL A 49 -1.83 1.23 6.74
C VAL A 49 -1.72 2.08 5.48
N TRP A 50 -2.73 2.88 5.25
CA TRP A 50 -2.96 3.62 4.01
C TRP A 50 -1.95 4.74 3.77
N GLY A 51 -1.47 4.86 2.54
CA GLY A 51 -0.45 5.84 2.14
C GLY A 51 -0.88 7.30 2.14
N GLY A 52 -2.18 7.59 2.24
CA GLY A 52 -2.70 8.95 2.46
C GLY A 52 -2.78 9.35 3.94
N GLY A 53 -2.27 8.51 4.83
CA GLY A 53 -2.29 8.71 6.28
C GLY A 53 -0.93 9.10 6.86
N ILE A 54 -0.58 8.44 7.95
CA ILE A 54 0.68 8.60 8.67
C ILE A 54 1.25 7.25 9.05
N TYR A 55 2.56 7.18 9.25
CA TYR A 55 3.18 6.01 9.90
C TYR A 55 2.71 5.93 11.36
N GLN A 56 2.35 4.74 11.79
CA GLN A 56 1.90 4.54 13.15
C GLN A 56 3.09 4.49 14.13
N PRO A 57 2.88 4.71 15.46
CA PRO A 57 3.92 4.54 16.46
C PRO A 57 4.38 3.08 16.55
N THR A 58 5.60 2.87 17.04
CA THR A 58 6.19 1.53 17.16
C THR A 58 5.31 0.56 17.97
N SER A 59 4.67 1.05 19.03
CA SER A 59 3.74 0.28 19.85
C SER A 59 2.58 -0.35 19.07
N PHE A 60 2.10 0.32 18.01
CA PHE A 60 1.07 -0.24 17.12
C PHE A 60 1.57 -1.50 16.41
N TYR A 61 2.78 -1.46 15.85
CA TYR A 61 3.36 -2.60 15.14
C TYR A 61 3.73 -3.73 16.11
N GLU A 62 4.30 -3.41 17.25
CA GLU A 62 4.58 -4.39 18.33
C GLU A 62 3.30 -5.12 18.74
N ARG A 63 2.20 -4.41 18.87
CA ARG A 63 0.92 -5.01 19.21
C ARG A 63 0.38 -5.91 18.10
N CYS A 64 0.54 -5.53 16.85
CA CYS A 64 0.19 -6.37 15.71
C CYS A 64 1.08 -7.64 15.64
N ASP A 65 2.37 -7.50 15.97
CA ASP A 65 3.29 -8.64 16.05
C ASP A 65 2.82 -9.65 17.11
N GLU A 66 2.46 -9.18 18.31
CA GLU A 66 1.98 -10.01 19.42
C GLU A 66 0.69 -10.77 19.07
N LEU A 67 -0.23 -10.12 18.36
CA LEU A 67 -1.54 -10.67 18.03
C LEU A 67 -1.55 -11.45 16.70
N GLY A 68 -0.47 -11.42 15.93
CA GLY A 68 -0.39 -12.07 14.63
C GLY A 68 -1.26 -11.38 13.55
N LEU A 69 -1.53 -10.08 13.72
CA LEU A 69 -2.28 -9.28 12.75
C LEU A 69 -1.32 -8.77 11.68
N MET A 70 -1.46 -9.25 10.44
CA MET A 70 -0.59 -8.86 9.34
C MET A 70 -0.80 -7.41 8.93
N ILE A 71 0.26 -6.77 8.43
CA ILE A 71 0.25 -5.39 7.99
C ILE A 71 0.72 -5.29 6.53
N TRP A 72 -0.10 -4.59 5.73
CA TRP A 72 0.32 -3.98 4.48
C TRP A 72 0.68 -2.53 4.79
N GLN A 73 1.95 -2.20 4.75
CA GLN A 73 2.44 -0.86 5.07
C GLN A 73 2.72 -0.08 3.78
N GLU A 74 2.03 1.03 3.58
CA GLU A 74 2.38 1.95 2.49
C GLU A 74 3.31 3.06 2.96
N PHE A 75 4.13 3.54 2.03
CA PHE A 75 4.81 4.83 2.18
C PHE A 75 3.80 5.95 1.93
N MET A 76 4.04 7.13 2.55
CA MET A 76 3.04 8.20 2.66
C MET A 76 2.91 9.01 1.37
N PHE A 77 2.43 8.34 0.32
CA PHE A 77 2.09 8.92 -0.98
C PHE A 77 0.69 8.46 -1.39
N ALA A 78 -0.16 9.39 -1.85
CA ALA A 78 -1.52 9.05 -2.26
C ALA A 78 -2.06 10.00 -3.34
N CYS A 79 -2.77 9.44 -4.31
CA CYS A 79 -3.73 10.11 -5.19
C CYS A 79 -3.18 11.29 -6.01
N ALA A 80 -1.87 11.46 -6.15
CA ALA A 80 -1.26 12.64 -6.77
C ALA A 80 0.02 12.31 -7.54
N MET A 81 0.44 13.27 -8.37
CA MET A 81 1.79 13.30 -8.93
C MET A 81 2.69 14.09 -7.99
N TYR A 82 3.84 13.53 -7.67
CA TYR A 82 4.81 14.11 -6.73
C TYR A 82 6.02 14.67 -7.45
N PRO A 83 6.73 15.63 -6.85
CA PRO A 83 7.99 16.13 -7.39
C PRO A 83 9.04 15.03 -7.57
N SER A 84 9.95 15.24 -8.51
CA SER A 84 11.06 14.31 -8.77
C SER A 84 12.41 15.02 -8.93
N ASP A 85 12.54 16.22 -8.34
CA ASP A 85 13.81 16.92 -8.25
C ASP A 85 14.72 16.28 -7.18
N ASP A 86 16.02 16.51 -7.30
CA ASP A 86 17.03 15.86 -6.46
C ASP A 86 16.84 16.13 -4.97
N LYS A 87 16.38 17.35 -4.60
CA LYS A 87 16.14 17.69 -3.21
C LYS A 87 15.01 16.86 -2.63
N TYR A 88 13.85 16.85 -3.32
CA TYR A 88 12.70 16.09 -2.88
C TYR A 88 12.99 14.59 -2.79
N LEU A 89 13.65 14.02 -3.82
CA LEU A 89 14.04 12.61 -3.81
C LEU A 89 15.03 12.28 -2.68
N GLY A 90 15.92 13.21 -2.32
CA GLY A 90 16.83 13.08 -1.18
C GLY A 90 16.10 13.06 0.16
N ASP A 91 15.10 13.93 0.34
CA ASP A 91 14.25 13.98 1.53
C ASP A 91 13.44 12.66 1.66
N VAL A 92 12.86 12.19 0.54
CA VAL A 92 12.14 10.90 0.49
C VAL A 92 13.07 9.72 0.81
N ALA A 93 14.28 9.68 0.26
CA ALA A 93 15.22 8.60 0.55
C ALA A 93 15.57 8.54 2.04
N SER A 94 15.71 9.69 2.69
CA SER A 94 15.97 9.77 4.14
C SER A 94 14.79 9.25 4.94
N GLU A 95 13.56 9.66 4.62
CA GLU A 95 12.34 9.15 5.27
C GLU A 95 12.19 7.63 5.09
N VAL A 96 12.36 7.14 3.87
CA VAL A 96 12.27 5.70 3.57
C VAL A 96 13.33 4.92 4.35
N GLN A 97 14.55 5.44 4.45
CA GLN A 97 15.61 4.80 5.24
C GLN A 97 15.24 4.70 6.71
N ASP A 98 14.75 5.78 7.31
CA ASP A 98 14.36 5.83 8.71
C ASP A 98 13.20 4.85 9.00
N GLN A 99 12.18 4.85 8.13
CA GLN A 99 11.05 3.94 8.28
C GLN A 99 11.42 2.49 8.01
N ALA A 100 12.29 2.20 7.04
CA ALA A 100 12.76 0.85 6.78
C ALA A 100 13.57 0.29 7.97
N LEU A 101 14.43 1.10 8.59
CA LEU A 101 15.17 0.72 9.79
C LEU A 101 14.24 0.44 10.97
N ARG A 102 13.23 1.27 11.16
CA ARG A 102 12.26 1.14 12.25
C ARG A 102 11.32 -0.05 12.06
N LEU A 103 10.82 -0.23 10.84
CA LEU A 103 9.71 -1.15 10.55
C LEU A 103 10.17 -2.52 10.02
N GLY A 104 11.37 -2.61 9.47
CA GLY A 104 11.82 -3.81 8.76
C GLY A 104 11.99 -5.07 9.61
N SER A 105 12.05 -4.94 10.94
CA SER A 105 12.14 -6.07 11.88
C SER A 105 10.78 -6.60 12.35
N HIS A 106 9.68 -5.87 12.10
CA HIS A 106 8.35 -6.31 12.53
C HIS A 106 7.84 -7.49 11.69
N PRO A 107 7.60 -8.66 12.27
CA PRO A 107 7.13 -9.84 11.53
C PRO A 107 5.69 -9.67 11.02
N SER A 108 4.89 -8.81 11.61
CA SER A 108 3.54 -8.47 11.15
C SER A 108 3.55 -7.79 9.78
N ILE A 109 4.61 -7.03 9.42
CA ILE A 109 4.68 -6.34 8.12
C ILE A 109 5.03 -7.36 7.03
N VAL A 110 4.02 -7.72 6.23
CA VAL A 110 4.15 -8.74 5.19
C VAL A 110 4.34 -8.15 3.79
N VAL A 111 4.02 -6.88 3.59
CA VAL A 111 4.24 -6.16 2.33
C VAL A 111 4.44 -4.68 2.58
N PHE A 112 5.38 -4.08 1.84
CA PHE A 112 5.50 -2.64 1.70
C PHE A 112 4.90 -2.18 0.38
N GLY A 113 4.08 -1.13 0.42
CA GLY A 113 3.48 -0.47 -0.73
C GLY A 113 4.13 0.88 -1.03
N GLY A 114 4.45 1.15 -2.27
CA GLY A 114 5.08 2.42 -2.67
C GLY A 114 4.14 3.61 -2.54
N ASN A 115 2.87 3.41 -2.88
CA ASN A 115 1.86 4.48 -2.81
C ASN A 115 0.43 3.94 -2.89
N ASN A 116 -0.52 4.81 -2.54
CA ASN A 116 -1.93 4.63 -2.81
C ASN A 116 -2.36 5.38 -4.08
N GLU A 117 -2.87 4.65 -5.07
CA GLU A 117 -3.56 5.17 -6.26
C GLU A 117 -2.76 6.08 -7.21
N ASN A 118 -1.46 6.28 -7.03
CA ASN A 118 -0.70 7.17 -7.91
C ASN A 118 -0.57 6.61 -9.33
N GLU A 119 -0.69 5.29 -9.52
CA GLU A 119 -0.77 4.70 -10.85
C GLU A 119 -2.12 4.98 -11.53
N VAL A 120 -3.21 4.85 -10.80
CA VAL A 120 -4.57 5.16 -11.31
C VAL A 120 -4.72 6.64 -11.58
N ALA A 121 -4.10 7.48 -10.76
CA ALA A 121 -4.17 8.94 -10.86
C ALA A 121 -3.61 9.50 -12.17
N PHE A 122 -2.84 8.74 -12.95
CA PHE A 122 -2.48 9.14 -14.33
C PHE A 122 -3.72 9.38 -15.20
N GLY A 123 -4.82 8.72 -14.92
CA GLY A 123 -6.07 8.89 -15.64
C GLY A 123 -6.98 10.01 -15.13
N TRP A 124 -6.68 10.61 -13.98
CA TRP A 124 -7.59 11.54 -13.32
C TRP A 124 -7.43 13.00 -13.77
N TYR A 125 -6.21 13.39 -14.14
CA TYR A 125 -5.86 14.78 -14.41
C TYR A 125 -5.57 14.98 -15.91
N PRO A 126 -6.13 16.00 -16.57
CA PRO A 126 -5.85 16.28 -17.97
C PRO A 126 -4.34 16.46 -18.26
N GLU A 127 -3.62 17.09 -17.34
CA GLU A 127 -2.19 17.36 -17.47
C GLU A 127 -1.37 16.06 -17.50
N THR A 128 -1.71 15.09 -16.67
CA THR A 128 -1.03 13.78 -16.63
C THR A 128 -1.35 12.96 -17.87
N GLN A 129 -2.58 13.04 -18.37
CA GLN A 129 -2.97 12.34 -19.60
C GLN A 129 -2.25 12.91 -20.83
N MET A 130 -2.12 14.22 -20.93
CA MET A 130 -1.40 14.89 -22.04
C MET A 130 0.11 14.63 -22.02
N ASN A 131 0.70 14.44 -20.84
CA ASN A 131 2.14 14.27 -20.63
C ASN A 131 2.50 12.94 -19.98
N LYS A 132 1.76 11.89 -20.28
CA LYS A 132 1.84 10.58 -19.59
C LYS A 132 3.26 10.04 -19.47
N THR A 133 4.03 10.07 -20.56
CA THR A 133 5.41 9.56 -20.57
C THR A 133 6.31 10.31 -19.58
N PHE A 134 6.14 11.62 -19.48
CA PHE A 134 6.89 12.45 -18.54
C PHE A 134 6.58 12.03 -17.07
N TYR A 135 5.30 11.95 -16.74
CA TYR A 135 4.89 11.55 -15.37
C TYR A 135 5.21 10.09 -15.06
N GLN A 136 5.21 9.20 -16.04
CA GLN A 136 5.70 7.83 -15.86
C GLN A 136 7.19 7.78 -15.54
N ALA A 137 7.99 8.66 -16.17
CA ALA A 137 9.42 8.77 -15.84
C ALA A 137 9.63 9.29 -14.41
N ASP A 138 8.88 10.30 -13.98
CA ASP A 138 8.93 10.81 -12.61
C ASP A 138 8.46 9.78 -11.58
N TYR A 139 7.41 9.03 -11.89
CA TYR A 139 6.95 7.91 -11.09
C TYR A 139 8.07 6.85 -10.90
N ALA A 140 8.75 6.48 -11.98
CA ALA A 140 9.83 5.51 -11.91
C ALA A 140 11.02 6.04 -11.08
N LYS A 141 11.38 7.33 -11.22
CA LYS A 141 12.42 7.94 -10.37
C LYS A 141 12.05 7.86 -8.89
N LEU A 142 10.80 8.21 -8.55
CA LEU A 142 10.35 8.24 -7.17
C LEU A 142 10.21 6.82 -6.59
N TYR A 143 9.35 5.98 -7.19
CA TYR A 143 8.98 4.71 -6.55
C TYR A 143 9.96 3.57 -6.80
N ALA A 144 10.58 3.51 -7.98
CA ALA A 144 11.56 2.47 -8.27
C ALA A 144 12.98 2.85 -7.83
N ASN A 145 13.44 4.03 -8.28
CA ASN A 145 14.84 4.41 -8.11
C ASN A 145 15.14 5.07 -6.75
N THR A 146 14.10 5.55 -6.04
CA THR A 146 14.26 6.15 -4.73
C THR A 146 13.64 5.28 -3.63
N VAL A 147 12.33 5.11 -3.60
CA VAL A 147 11.66 4.38 -2.50
C VAL A 147 12.11 2.93 -2.45
N PHE A 148 11.91 2.17 -3.53
CA PHE A 148 12.27 0.75 -3.55
C PHE A 148 13.78 0.52 -3.43
N ALA A 149 14.59 1.31 -4.14
CA ALA A 149 16.05 1.17 -4.07
C ALA A 149 16.58 1.41 -2.65
N THR A 150 16.05 2.41 -1.93
CA THR A 150 16.40 2.68 -0.54
C THR A 150 15.92 1.57 0.39
N LEU A 151 14.67 1.14 0.26
CA LEU A 151 14.11 0.02 1.02
C LEU A 151 14.97 -1.26 0.86
N ARG A 152 15.31 -1.60 -0.38
CA ARG A 152 16.17 -2.74 -0.72
C ARG A 152 17.58 -2.62 -0.14
N LYS A 153 18.16 -1.42 -0.16
CA LYS A 153 19.47 -1.14 0.43
C LYS A 153 19.50 -1.38 1.93
N VAL A 154 18.42 -0.97 2.62
CA VAL A 154 18.30 -1.08 4.10
C VAL A 154 17.97 -2.51 4.52
N LEU A 155 16.98 -3.13 3.91
CA LEU A 155 16.47 -4.45 4.32
C LEU A 155 17.22 -5.62 3.67
N GLY A 156 18.06 -5.33 2.67
CA GLY A 156 18.80 -6.32 1.92
C GLY A 156 17.99 -7.01 0.81
N THR A 157 18.68 -7.57 -0.17
CA THR A 157 18.05 -8.24 -1.33
C THR A 157 17.20 -9.44 -0.94
N SER A 158 17.57 -10.15 0.12
CA SER A 158 16.85 -11.32 0.62
C SER A 158 15.43 -11.00 1.11
N PHE A 159 15.17 -9.77 1.53
CA PHE A 159 13.83 -9.33 1.94
C PHE A 159 12.85 -9.42 0.78
N TYR A 160 13.21 -8.87 -0.39
CA TYR A 160 12.38 -8.93 -1.58
C TYR A 160 12.37 -10.33 -2.22
N GLU A 161 13.55 -10.92 -2.45
CA GLU A 161 13.69 -12.19 -3.18
C GLU A 161 13.00 -13.36 -2.49
N LYS A 162 13.01 -13.39 -1.16
CA LYS A 162 12.40 -14.47 -0.38
C LYS A 162 10.93 -14.26 -0.06
N ARG A 163 10.46 -13.00 -0.02
CA ARG A 163 9.12 -12.65 0.49
C ARG A 163 8.19 -12.07 -0.56
N ASN A 164 8.70 -11.59 -1.71
CA ASN A 164 7.93 -10.79 -2.67
C ASN A 164 7.15 -9.65 -1.97
N SER A 165 7.77 -9.01 -1.00
CA SER A 165 7.12 -8.13 -0.03
C SER A 165 7.05 -6.68 -0.49
N TRP A 166 6.95 -6.45 -1.81
CA TRP A 166 6.86 -5.11 -2.38
C TRP A 166 5.81 -5.02 -3.47
N VAL A 167 5.01 -3.97 -3.42
CA VAL A 167 4.17 -3.50 -4.52
C VAL A 167 4.42 -2.00 -4.71
N ASP A 168 4.54 -1.56 -5.95
CA ASP A 168 4.89 -0.15 -6.22
C ASP A 168 3.71 0.80 -6.10
N SER A 169 2.49 0.30 -6.27
CA SER A 169 1.23 1.04 -6.10
C SER A 169 0.12 0.09 -5.66
N SER A 170 -0.90 0.62 -5.03
CA SER A 170 -2.18 -0.07 -4.80
C SER A 170 -3.32 0.88 -5.20
N PRO A 171 -4.16 0.52 -6.20
CA PRO A 171 -4.07 -0.70 -7.00
C PRO A 171 -2.97 -0.64 -8.05
N SER A 172 -2.50 -1.82 -8.47
CA SER A 172 -1.47 -1.94 -9.48
C SER A 172 -1.69 -3.15 -10.37
N ASN A 173 -1.24 -3.06 -11.63
CA ASN A 173 -1.13 -4.24 -12.51
C ASN A 173 0.11 -5.10 -12.18
N GLY A 174 0.88 -4.72 -11.18
CA GLY A 174 2.11 -5.38 -10.77
C GLY A 174 3.31 -5.03 -11.65
N LEU A 175 4.44 -5.59 -11.26
CA LEU A 175 5.72 -5.44 -11.95
C LEU A 175 6.05 -6.71 -12.71
N ALA A 176 6.52 -6.57 -13.96
CA ALA A 176 7.09 -7.68 -14.72
C ALA A 176 8.52 -7.97 -14.23
N SER A 177 9.26 -6.94 -13.83
CA SER A 177 10.59 -7.03 -13.19
C SER A 177 10.80 -5.83 -12.29
N VAL A 178 11.55 -6.03 -11.22
CA VAL A 178 11.94 -4.97 -10.28
C VAL A 178 13.31 -4.39 -10.64
N ASP A 179 14.21 -5.25 -11.12
CA ASP A 179 15.55 -4.86 -11.53
C ASP A 179 15.96 -5.65 -12.79
N PRO A 180 16.00 -5.03 -13.98
CA PRO A 180 15.57 -3.65 -14.24
C PRO A 180 14.06 -3.45 -13.97
N TYR A 181 13.66 -2.21 -13.62
CA TYR A 181 12.26 -1.87 -13.39
C TYR A 181 11.47 -1.97 -14.70
N VAL A 182 10.56 -2.92 -14.77
CA VAL A 182 9.68 -3.15 -15.92
C VAL A 182 8.23 -3.25 -15.44
N LYS A 183 7.41 -2.31 -15.89
CA LYS A 183 6.00 -2.22 -15.55
C LYS A 183 5.13 -2.16 -16.80
N LEU A 184 3.98 -2.81 -16.76
CA LEU A 184 2.94 -2.67 -17.76
C LEU A 184 2.08 -1.46 -17.43
N TRP A 185 2.28 -0.36 -18.16
CA TRP A 185 1.51 0.86 -18.01
C TRP A 185 0.14 0.74 -18.68
N THR A 186 -0.66 -0.19 -18.24
CA THR A 186 -2.05 -0.37 -18.65
C THR A 186 -3.00 0.25 -17.63
N GLN A 187 -4.29 0.14 -17.84
CA GLN A 187 -5.27 0.60 -16.86
C GLN A 187 -5.12 -0.23 -15.58
N ALA A 188 -4.77 0.41 -14.49
CA ALA A 188 -4.76 -0.20 -13.16
C ALA A 188 -6.20 -0.34 -12.60
N SER A 189 -6.34 -1.07 -11.48
CA SER A 189 -7.65 -1.33 -10.86
C SER A 189 -8.60 -2.10 -11.79
N THR A 190 -8.12 -3.21 -12.34
CA THR A 190 -8.93 -4.11 -13.15
C THR A 190 -8.99 -5.49 -12.52
N SER A 191 -10.02 -6.28 -12.87
CA SER A 191 -10.14 -7.66 -12.41
C SER A 191 -9.10 -8.62 -13.01
N ALA A 192 -8.35 -8.17 -14.02
CA ALA A 192 -7.44 -9.03 -14.79
C ALA A 192 -6.12 -9.29 -14.07
N ALA A 193 -5.57 -8.32 -13.35
CA ALA A 193 -4.26 -8.41 -12.72
C ALA A 193 -4.14 -7.53 -11.48
N GLY A 194 -3.23 -7.90 -10.57
CA GLY A 194 -2.94 -7.13 -9.36
C GLY A 194 -4.08 -7.11 -8.36
N ASP A 195 -4.23 -5.97 -7.73
CA ASP A 195 -5.30 -5.65 -6.80
C ASP A 195 -6.24 -4.59 -7.39
N MET A 196 -7.40 -4.41 -6.76
CA MET A 196 -8.43 -3.50 -7.20
C MET A 196 -8.93 -2.64 -6.05
N HIS A 197 -9.23 -1.37 -6.36
CA HIS A 197 -10.07 -0.49 -5.56
C HIS A 197 -11.44 -0.43 -6.20
N PHE A 198 -12.48 -0.81 -5.47
CA PHE A 198 -13.83 -0.90 -5.98
C PHE A 198 -14.79 -0.03 -5.19
N TYR A 199 -15.26 1.03 -5.83
CA TYR A 199 -16.25 1.95 -5.30
C TYR A 199 -17.35 2.17 -6.34
N ASN A 200 -18.54 1.64 -6.08
CA ASN A 200 -19.70 1.86 -6.93
C ASN A 200 -20.93 2.18 -6.06
N TYR A 201 -21.19 3.46 -5.94
CA TYR A 201 -22.26 3.97 -5.10
C TYR A 201 -23.66 3.95 -5.76
N ASN A 202 -23.73 3.58 -7.03
CA ASN A 202 -24.95 3.53 -7.81
C ASN A 202 -25.48 2.11 -8.04
N MET A 203 -24.82 1.11 -7.49
CA MET A 203 -25.25 -0.28 -7.63
C MET A 203 -26.19 -0.70 -6.50
N ASP A 204 -27.02 -1.71 -6.77
CA ASP A 204 -27.69 -2.48 -5.74
C ASP A 204 -26.67 -3.38 -5.02
N CYS A 205 -26.38 -3.07 -3.76
CA CYS A 205 -25.38 -3.78 -2.98
C CYS A 205 -25.76 -5.25 -2.65
N GLU A 206 -27.03 -5.61 -2.80
CA GLU A 206 -27.49 -6.99 -2.66
C GLU A 206 -27.32 -7.80 -3.95
N ASN A 207 -27.12 -7.16 -5.08
CA ASN A 207 -26.91 -7.82 -6.36
C ASN A 207 -25.43 -8.22 -6.56
N THR A 208 -25.12 -9.47 -6.26
CA THR A 208 -23.76 -10.00 -6.35
C THR A 208 -23.16 -9.97 -7.75
N ASP A 209 -23.98 -9.95 -8.81
CA ASP A 209 -23.51 -9.91 -10.19
C ASP A 209 -22.91 -8.54 -10.58
N GLN A 210 -23.12 -7.51 -9.78
CA GLN A 210 -22.57 -6.18 -9.98
C GLN A 210 -21.16 -6.01 -9.37
N TYR A 211 -20.70 -6.98 -8.57
CA TYR A 211 -19.35 -6.95 -8.02
C TYR A 211 -18.33 -7.49 -9.02
N PRO A 212 -17.13 -6.89 -9.09
CA PRO A 212 -16.09 -7.38 -9.99
C PRO A 212 -15.57 -8.74 -9.54
N ASN A 213 -15.33 -9.63 -10.50
CA ASN A 213 -14.64 -10.89 -10.23
C ASN A 213 -13.12 -10.65 -10.11
N SER A 214 -12.70 -10.04 -9.02
CA SER A 214 -11.33 -9.65 -8.75
C SER A 214 -10.57 -10.72 -7.97
N ARG A 215 -9.26 -10.80 -8.16
CA ARG A 215 -8.39 -11.67 -7.38
C ARG A 215 -8.15 -11.16 -5.97
N PHE A 216 -8.10 -9.83 -5.84
CA PHE A 216 -7.87 -9.14 -4.57
C PHE A 216 -8.49 -7.74 -4.65
N VAL A 217 -9.30 -7.38 -3.68
CA VAL A 217 -9.84 -6.04 -3.53
C VAL A 217 -9.20 -5.44 -2.29
N SER A 218 -8.27 -4.50 -2.52
CA SER A 218 -7.51 -3.83 -1.45
C SER A 218 -8.24 -2.65 -0.85
N GLU A 219 -9.21 -2.08 -1.60
CA GLU A 219 -10.13 -1.09 -1.09
C GLU A 219 -11.54 -1.30 -1.64
N PHE A 220 -12.50 -1.20 -0.76
CA PHE A 220 -13.91 -1.03 -1.07
C PHE A 220 -14.59 -0.35 0.14
N GLY A 221 -15.75 0.23 -0.08
CA GLY A 221 -16.43 0.89 1.03
C GLY A 221 -17.88 1.17 0.76
N PHE A 222 -18.60 1.38 1.84
CA PHE A 222 -19.94 1.95 1.81
C PHE A 222 -19.83 3.46 1.86
N GLN A 223 -20.71 4.12 1.14
CA GLN A 223 -20.91 5.54 1.30
C GLN A 223 -21.74 5.78 2.58
N SER A 224 -21.25 6.65 3.41
CA SER A 224 -22.00 7.13 4.60
C SER A 224 -22.86 8.32 4.24
#